data_b27ff64684d061259beb5efbabcc1e21
#
_entry.id   b27ff64684d061259beb5efbabcc1e21
#
_cell.length_a   1.000
_cell.length_b   1.000
_cell.length_c   1.000
_cell.angle_alpha   90.00
_cell.angle_beta   90.00
_cell.angle_gamma   90.00
#
_symmetry.space_group_name_H-M   'P 1'
#
loop_
_entity.id
_entity.type
_entity.pdbx_description
1 polymer ?
#
loop_
_entity_poly.entity_id
_entity_poly.type
_entity_poly.pdbx_seq_one_letter_code
_entity_poly.pdbx_strand_id
1 'polypeptide(L)'
;LPSMRLFDCTLLLCLARRYSGKKRRPYKHSRYRKDFFKRLSIEERRRRYRKIPRSALIPLALSPWRKLLASRNDQAFITMTGFDCESFDRILEKFGPMFSGHTPFDASGMIVAFEYVSGRKREVQPADCLGLVLVWTRTRGLLNVLQLVFGLTYTNLSVYLRFGIRLFVETFCHDPLASVRIPSAETIETFQDAFAVRHPLLSDCWATMDGLKLYLQQSGNC
;
A
#
# COMPACT_ATOMS: atom_id res chain seq x y z
N LEU A 1 -16.79 -13.74 13.50
CA LEU A 1 -15.68 -13.31 12.65
C LEU A 1 -16.02 -11.94 12.10
N PRO A 2 -15.24 -10.87 12.37
CA PRO A 2 -15.46 -9.59 11.74
C PRO A 2 -15.18 -9.72 10.25
N SER A 3 -16.14 -9.36 9.43
CA SER A 3 -16.06 -9.40 7.97
C SER A 3 -14.93 -8.49 7.49
N MET A 4 -13.81 -9.08 7.13
CA MET A 4 -12.80 -8.40 6.32
C MET A 4 -13.50 -7.88 5.05
N ARG A 5 -13.60 -6.56 4.91
CA ARG A 5 -14.24 -5.95 3.74
C ARG A 5 -13.35 -6.25 2.53
N LEU A 6 -13.80 -7.16 1.67
CA LEU A 6 -13.19 -7.55 0.38
C LEU A 6 -12.78 -6.36 -0.52
N PHE A 7 -13.35 -5.18 -0.25
CA PHE A 7 -13.10 -3.95 -1.01
C PHE A 7 -11.67 -3.41 -0.91
N ASP A 8 -10.97 -3.66 0.20
CA ASP A 8 -9.64 -3.09 0.37
C ASP A 8 -8.56 -3.84 -0.44
N CYS A 9 -8.74 -5.15 -0.67
CA CYS A 9 -7.79 -5.95 -1.46
C CYS A 9 -7.86 -5.66 -2.97
N THR A 10 -9.04 -5.40 -3.51
CA THR A 10 -9.19 -5.04 -4.94
C THR A 10 -8.58 -3.68 -5.26
N LEU A 11 -8.66 -2.74 -4.33
CA LEU A 11 -8.00 -1.42 -4.48
C LEU A 11 -6.48 -1.57 -4.52
N LEU A 12 -5.91 -2.42 -3.67
CA LEU A 12 -4.47 -2.72 -3.65
C LEU A 12 -4.00 -3.39 -4.95
N LEU A 13 -4.76 -4.34 -5.48
CA LEU A 13 -4.46 -5.01 -6.75
C LEU A 13 -4.56 -4.07 -7.95
N CYS A 14 -5.54 -3.18 -7.97
CA CYS A 14 -5.66 -2.15 -9.00
C CYS A 14 -4.53 -1.12 -8.96
N LEU A 15 -4.08 -0.73 -7.77
CA LEU A 15 -2.96 0.18 -7.59
C LEU A 15 -1.62 -0.47 -7.95
N ALA A 16 -1.41 -1.73 -7.60
CA ALA A 16 -0.20 -2.48 -7.97
C ALA A 16 -0.05 -2.66 -9.49
N ARG A 17 -1.14 -2.93 -10.22
CA ARG A 17 -1.13 -2.97 -11.71
C ARG A 17 -0.74 -1.64 -12.34
N ARG A 18 -1.05 -0.50 -11.72
CA ARG A 18 -0.62 0.83 -12.19
C ARG A 18 0.86 1.10 -11.94
N TYR A 19 1.46 0.51 -10.90
CA TYR A 19 2.87 0.69 -10.55
C TYR A 19 3.80 -0.35 -11.20
N SER A 20 3.28 -1.45 -11.78
CA SER A 20 4.09 -2.39 -12.57
C SER A 20 4.50 -1.71 -13.89
N GLY A 21 5.71 -1.17 -13.89
CA GLY A 21 6.23 -0.29 -14.93
C GLY A 21 6.28 -0.92 -16.31
N LYS A 22 5.47 -0.42 -17.23
CA LYS A 22 5.71 -0.62 -18.67
C LYS A 22 7.05 0.01 -19.04
N LYS A 23 8.00 -0.79 -19.54
CA LYS A 23 9.25 -0.32 -20.18
C LYS A 23 8.90 0.70 -21.25
N ARG A 24 9.23 1.97 -21.02
CA ARG A 24 9.06 3.03 -22.03
C ARG A 24 10.17 2.93 -23.07
N ARG A 25 9.79 2.77 -24.34
CA ARG A 25 10.71 2.89 -25.50
C ARG A 25 11.29 4.31 -25.55
N PRO A 26 12.58 4.48 -25.94
CA PRO A 26 13.18 5.81 -26.03
C PRO A 26 12.60 6.59 -27.22
N TYR A 27 11.96 7.71 -26.93
CA TYR A 27 11.39 8.61 -27.95
C TYR A 27 12.45 9.60 -28.42
N LYS A 28 12.60 9.76 -29.76
CA LYS A 28 13.57 10.65 -30.40
C LYS A 28 13.23 12.13 -30.21
N HIS A 29 14.25 12.95 -30.11
CA HIS A 29 14.32 14.38 -29.79
C HIS A 29 13.36 15.31 -30.54
N SER A 30 12.66 16.18 -29.79
CA SER A 30 12.01 17.37 -30.29
C SER A 30 12.12 18.52 -29.25
N ARG A 31 11.95 19.78 -29.69
CA ARG A 31 11.94 21.00 -28.85
C ARG A 31 10.97 20.90 -27.67
N TYR A 32 9.86 20.21 -27.82
CA TYR A 32 8.91 19.85 -26.74
C TYR A 32 9.55 19.20 -25.52
N ARG A 33 10.67 18.47 -25.71
CA ARG A 33 11.37 17.81 -24.62
C ARG A 33 12.06 18.80 -23.69
N LYS A 34 12.63 19.91 -24.23
CA LYS A 34 13.30 20.95 -23.40
C LYS A 34 12.30 21.69 -22.51
N ASP A 35 11.13 22.03 -23.04
CA ASP A 35 10.10 22.74 -22.29
C ASP A 35 9.41 21.81 -21.27
N PHE A 36 9.23 20.54 -21.63
CA PHE A 36 8.75 19.51 -20.70
C PHE A 36 9.71 19.33 -19.53
N PHE A 37 11.02 19.20 -19.80
CA PHE A 37 12.03 19.09 -18.72
C PHE A 37 12.17 20.39 -17.92
N LYS A 38 11.99 21.56 -18.53
CA LYS A 38 11.94 22.84 -17.82
C LYS A 38 10.72 22.91 -16.87
N ARG A 39 9.55 22.52 -17.35
CA ARG A 39 8.33 22.43 -16.52
C ARG A 39 8.47 21.38 -15.40
N LEU A 40 9.05 20.21 -15.69
CA LEU A 40 9.37 19.18 -14.70
C LEU A 40 10.37 19.70 -13.66
N SER A 41 11.40 20.47 -14.06
CA SER A 41 12.36 21.03 -13.11
C SER A 41 11.75 22.08 -12.20
N ILE A 42 10.78 22.89 -12.69
CA ILE A 42 10.03 23.85 -11.89
C ILE A 42 9.08 23.13 -10.94
N GLU A 43 8.40 22.09 -11.43
CA GLU A 43 7.50 21.27 -10.60
C GLU A 43 8.27 20.43 -9.58
N GLU A 44 9.45 19.97 -9.93
CA GLU A 44 10.37 19.28 -9.03
C GLU A 44 10.97 20.22 -7.98
N ARG A 45 11.29 21.48 -8.33
CA ARG A 45 11.60 22.53 -7.36
C ARG A 45 10.43 22.80 -6.43
N ARG A 46 9.21 22.98 -6.96
CA ARG A 46 7.99 23.16 -6.15
C ARG A 46 7.75 21.93 -5.23
N ARG A 47 8.03 20.70 -5.69
CA ARG A 47 7.97 19.50 -4.87
C ARG A 47 9.03 19.48 -3.78
N ARG A 48 10.25 20.01 -4.03
CA ARG A 48 11.30 20.14 -2.99
C ARG A 48 10.88 21.07 -1.86
N TYR A 49 10.24 22.18 -2.17
CA TYR A 49 9.69 23.10 -1.14
C TYR A 49 8.52 22.51 -0.34
N ARG A 50 7.88 21.46 -0.82
CA ARG A 50 6.81 20.75 -0.11
C ARG A 50 7.32 19.54 0.69
N LYS A 51 8.62 19.25 0.65
CA LYS A 51 9.20 18.15 1.42
C LYS A 51 9.50 18.59 2.84
N ILE A 52 9.12 17.77 3.80
CA ILE A 52 9.46 18.00 5.20
C ILE A 52 10.99 17.83 5.34
N PRO A 53 11.71 18.83 5.88
CA PRO A 53 13.14 18.71 6.08
C PRO A 53 13.45 17.63 7.12
N ARG A 54 14.61 16.97 6.97
CA ARG A 54 15.02 15.88 7.87
C ARG A 54 15.10 16.33 9.34
N SER A 55 15.47 17.60 9.58
CA SER A 55 15.55 18.17 10.91
C SER A 55 14.21 18.29 11.64
N ALA A 56 13.09 18.28 10.90
CA ALA A 56 11.74 18.31 11.45
C ALA A 56 11.12 16.91 11.62
N LEU A 57 11.84 15.85 11.22
CA LEU A 57 11.37 14.48 11.34
C LEU A 57 11.87 13.87 12.65
N ILE A 58 10.97 13.27 13.40
CA ILE A 58 11.32 12.43 14.56
C ILE A 58 11.93 11.13 14.03
N PRO A 59 13.03 10.61 14.61
CA PRO A 59 13.60 9.32 14.20
C PRO A 59 12.55 8.18 14.22
N LEU A 60 12.67 7.23 13.31
CA LEU A 60 11.72 6.09 13.18
C LEU A 60 11.49 5.38 14.52
N ALA A 61 12.55 5.18 15.32
CA ALA A 61 12.45 4.51 16.63
C ALA A 61 11.52 5.21 17.62
N LEU A 62 11.39 6.53 17.54
CA LEU A 62 10.55 7.38 18.40
C LEU A 62 9.28 7.84 17.68
N SER A 63 9.05 7.38 16.47
CA SER A 63 7.95 7.84 15.60
C SER A 63 6.57 7.54 16.21
N PRO A 64 5.54 8.33 15.84
CA PRO A 64 4.15 8.04 16.21
C PRO A 64 3.71 6.63 15.83
N TRP A 65 4.17 6.11 14.68
CA TRP A 65 3.91 4.73 14.28
C TRP A 65 4.44 3.70 15.30
N ARG A 66 5.69 3.85 15.74
CA ARG A 66 6.27 2.92 16.73
C ARG A 66 5.57 2.98 18.08
N LYS A 67 5.13 4.15 18.49
CA LYS A 67 4.30 4.32 19.69
C LYS A 67 2.94 3.63 19.54
N LEU A 68 2.29 3.77 18.38
CA LEU A 68 1.05 3.07 18.08
C LEU A 68 1.26 1.56 18.12
N LEU A 69 2.31 1.06 17.45
CA LEU A 69 2.64 -0.36 17.41
C LEU A 69 2.89 -0.93 18.83
N ALA A 70 3.56 -0.18 19.69
CA ALA A 70 3.82 -0.57 21.06
C ALA A 70 2.60 -0.51 21.97
N SER A 71 1.63 0.38 21.70
CA SER A 71 0.43 0.56 22.52
C SER A 71 -0.55 -0.61 22.42
N ARG A 72 -0.52 -1.36 21.31
CA ARG A 72 -1.46 -2.48 21.02
C ARG A 72 -2.93 -2.08 21.18
N ASN A 73 -3.27 -0.84 20.86
CA ASN A 73 -4.64 -0.34 20.96
C ASN A 73 -5.40 -0.63 19.66
N ASP A 74 -6.36 -1.58 19.70
CA ASP A 74 -7.12 -2.03 18.53
C ASP A 74 -7.88 -0.91 17.84
N GLN A 75 -8.55 -0.02 18.62
CA GLN A 75 -9.30 1.09 18.05
C GLN A 75 -8.40 2.03 17.24
N ALA A 76 -7.21 2.32 17.74
CA ALA A 76 -6.23 3.15 17.05
C ALA A 76 -5.65 2.42 15.82
N PHE A 77 -5.40 1.11 15.92
CA PHE A 77 -4.97 0.27 14.80
C PHE A 77 -6.01 0.23 13.69
N ILE A 78 -7.27 -0.04 13.99
CA ILE A 78 -8.37 -0.05 13.02
C ILE A 78 -8.50 1.32 12.33
N THR A 79 -8.39 2.40 13.10
CA THR A 79 -8.48 3.76 12.54
C THR A 79 -7.36 4.05 11.55
N MET A 80 -6.12 3.65 11.87
CA MET A 80 -4.94 3.97 11.07
C MET A 80 -4.70 2.98 9.93
N THR A 81 -4.86 1.69 10.18
CA THR A 81 -4.51 0.61 9.23
C THR A 81 -5.73 -0.03 8.57
N GLY A 82 -6.89 0.04 9.21
CA GLY A 82 -8.11 -0.69 8.82
C GLY A 82 -8.22 -2.09 9.44
N PHE A 83 -7.23 -2.51 10.24
CA PHE A 83 -7.15 -3.84 10.87
C PHE A 83 -6.94 -3.69 12.38
N ASP A 84 -7.45 -4.65 13.17
CA ASP A 84 -7.10 -4.82 14.57
C ASP A 84 -5.66 -5.38 14.72
N CYS A 85 -5.15 -5.42 15.95
CA CYS A 85 -3.79 -5.87 16.21
C CYS A 85 -3.59 -7.34 15.85
N GLU A 86 -4.58 -8.21 16.09
CA GLU A 86 -4.50 -9.63 15.79
C GLU A 86 -4.45 -9.87 14.27
N SER A 87 -5.32 -9.23 13.52
CA SER A 87 -5.32 -9.30 12.05
C SER A 87 -4.04 -8.75 11.44
N PHE A 88 -3.51 -7.66 12.01
CA PHE A 88 -2.23 -7.10 11.60
C PHE A 88 -1.08 -8.11 11.80
N ASP A 89 -1.03 -8.78 12.95
CA ASP A 89 0.00 -9.76 13.24
C ASP A 89 -0.08 -10.98 12.31
N ARG A 90 -1.28 -11.49 12.02
CA ARG A 90 -1.50 -12.57 11.05
C ARG A 90 -1.01 -12.20 9.64
N ILE A 91 -1.25 -10.96 9.22
CA ILE A 91 -0.72 -10.46 7.94
C ILE A 91 0.80 -10.35 8.00
N LEU A 92 1.35 -9.88 9.12
CA LEU A 92 2.78 -9.71 9.34
C LEU A 92 3.54 -11.05 9.33
N GLU A 93 2.95 -12.12 9.88
CA GLU A 93 3.52 -13.47 9.83
C GLU A 93 3.81 -13.94 8.41
N LYS A 94 2.93 -13.64 7.45
CA LYS A 94 3.14 -13.98 6.04
C LYS A 94 4.05 -12.98 5.33
N PHE A 95 3.93 -11.70 5.64
CA PHE A 95 4.70 -10.63 5.01
C PHE A 95 6.17 -10.59 5.47
N GLY A 96 6.44 -10.89 6.74
CA GLY A 96 7.76 -10.77 7.36
C GLY A 96 8.87 -11.57 6.66
N PRO A 97 8.69 -12.87 6.38
CA PRO A 97 9.66 -13.67 5.64
C PRO A 97 9.97 -13.10 4.25
N MET A 98 8.97 -12.66 3.52
CA MET A 98 9.13 -12.03 2.20
C MET A 98 9.93 -10.72 2.30
N PHE A 99 9.64 -9.88 3.30
CA PHE A 99 10.41 -8.66 3.53
C PHE A 99 11.87 -8.96 3.88
N SER A 100 12.13 -9.99 4.67
CA SER A 100 13.49 -10.37 5.10
C SER A 100 14.29 -10.98 3.96
N GLY A 101 13.65 -11.72 3.07
CA GLY A 101 14.28 -12.37 1.91
C GLY A 101 14.55 -11.45 0.72
N HIS A 102 14.10 -10.18 0.74
CA HIS A 102 14.21 -9.28 -0.40
C HIS A 102 14.79 -7.91 -0.02
N THR A 103 15.30 -7.18 -1.00
CA THR A 103 15.86 -5.83 -0.79
C THR A 103 15.18 -4.79 -1.68
N PRO A 104 14.87 -3.58 -1.16
CA PRO A 104 14.32 -2.49 -1.94
C PRO A 104 15.34 -1.74 -2.80
N PHE A 105 16.63 -2.03 -2.64
CA PHE A 105 17.73 -1.21 -3.18
C PHE A 105 18.36 -1.79 -4.44
N ASP A 106 17.61 -2.48 -5.27
CA ASP A 106 18.09 -2.83 -6.60
C ASP A 106 18.03 -1.63 -7.55
N ALA A 107 19.09 -1.46 -8.35
CA ALA A 107 19.21 -0.40 -9.36
C ALA A 107 18.13 -0.49 -10.45
N SER A 108 17.61 -1.68 -10.73
CA SER A 108 16.53 -1.92 -11.69
C SER A 108 15.13 -1.59 -11.12
N GLY A 109 15.02 -1.36 -9.83
CA GLY A 109 13.73 -1.21 -9.12
C GLY A 109 12.93 -2.50 -9.05
N MET A 110 13.56 -3.65 -9.29
CA MET A 110 12.99 -4.98 -9.09
C MET A 110 13.20 -5.45 -7.65
N ILE A 111 12.33 -6.33 -7.18
CA ILE A 111 12.53 -7.05 -5.94
C ILE A 111 13.59 -8.11 -6.21
N VAL A 112 14.73 -8.02 -5.55
CA VAL A 112 15.82 -8.97 -5.69
C VAL A 112 15.93 -9.79 -4.41
N ALA A 113 16.11 -11.10 -4.56
CA ALA A 113 16.40 -11.99 -3.45
C ALA A 113 17.65 -11.49 -2.69
N PHE A 114 17.58 -11.64 -1.37
CA PHE A 114 18.61 -11.16 -0.46
C PHE A 114 19.78 -12.14 -0.39
N GLU A 115 20.60 -12.23 -1.43
CA GLU A 115 21.76 -13.12 -1.41
C GLU A 115 23.00 -12.50 -0.75
N TYR A 116 23.20 -11.21 -0.88
CA TYR A 116 24.31 -10.48 -0.23
C TYR A 116 24.04 -8.98 -0.15
N VAL A 117 23.92 -8.44 1.04
CA VAL A 117 23.90 -6.98 1.24
C VAL A 117 25.11 -6.57 2.04
N SER A 118 26.13 -6.08 1.35
CA SER A 118 27.15 -5.24 1.94
C SER A 118 26.54 -3.85 2.14
N GLY A 119 26.53 -3.35 3.37
CA GLY A 119 26.04 -2.00 3.62
C GLY A 119 25.42 -1.81 5.01
N ARG A 120 24.88 -0.60 5.22
CA ARG A 120 24.24 -0.24 6.49
C ARG A 120 22.98 -1.09 6.70
N LYS A 121 22.84 -1.67 7.91
CA LYS A 121 21.63 -2.42 8.30
C LYS A 121 20.36 -1.60 8.05
N ARG A 122 19.31 -2.27 7.58
CA ARG A 122 18.00 -1.65 7.41
C ARG A 122 17.44 -1.18 8.76
N GLU A 123 17.04 0.07 8.82
CA GLU A 123 16.40 0.65 10.01
C GLU A 123 14.89 0.30 10.05
N VAL A 124 14.27 0.21 8.86
CA VAL A 124 12.87 -0.16 8.70
C VAL A 124 12.69 -1.66 8.89
N GLN A 125 11.82 -2.03 9.82
CA GLN A 125 11.45 -3.41 10.13
C GLN A 125 10.25 -3.87 9.28
N PRO A 126 9.97 -5.19 9.18
CA PRO A 126 8.79 -5.70 8.45
C PRO A 126 7.48 -5.04 8.89
N ALA A 127 7.27 -4.88 10.20
CA ALA A 127 6.07 -4.25 10.76
C ALA A 127 5.94 -2.77 10.38
N ASP A 128 7.07 -2.04 10.23
CA ASP A 128 7.04 -0.65 9.77
C ASP A 128 6.65 -0.56 8.31
N CYS A 129 7.21 -1.45 7.48
CA CYS A 129 6.93 -1.47 6.04
C CYS A 129 5.48 -1.89 5.77
N LEU A 130 4.98 -2.91 6.44
CA LEU A 130 3.58 -3.33 6.36
C LEU A 130 2.66 -2.21 6.84
N GLY A 131 2.93 -1.62 8.00
CA GLY A 131 2.17 -0.48 8.51
C GLY A 131 2.16 0.70 7.55
N LEU A 132 3.30 1.01 6.91
CA LEU A 132 3.38 2.06 5.90
C LEU A 132 2.46 1.80 4.71
N VAL A 133 2.38 0.57 4.21
CA VAL A 133 1.48 0.17 3.12
C VAL A 133 0.02 0.33 3.55
N LEU A 134 -0.36 -0.21 4.71
CA LEU A 134 -1.74 -0.18 5.19
C LEU A 134 -2.21 1.24 5.52
N VAL A 135 -1.39 2.04 6.21
CA VAL A 135 -1.71 3.45 6.49
C VAL A 135 -1.80 4.26 5.20
N TRP A 136 -0.93 4.01 4.22
CA TRP A 136 -1.01 4.68 2.92
C TRP A 136 -2.31 4.38 2.18
N THR A 137 -2.75 3.14 2.17
CA THR A 137 -4.02 2.75 1.55
C THR A 137 -5.21 3.40 2.24
N ARG A 138 -5.17 3.50 3.57
CA ARG A 138 -6.23 4.10 4.38
C ARG A 138 -6.31 5.62 4.25
N THR A 139 -5.15 6.32 4.20
CA THR A 139 -5.06 7.79 4.18
C THR A 139 -5.09 8.39 2.79
N ARG A 140 -5.37 7.62 1.73
CA ARG A 140 -5.38 8.08 0.33
C ARG A 140 -4.05 8.69 -0.14
N GLY A 141 -2.95 8.30 0.48
CA GLY A 141 -1.61 8.54 -0.05
C GLY A 141 -0.99 9.91 0.22
N LEU A 142 -1.36 10.62 1.26
CA LEU A 142 -0.71 11.87 1.66
C LEU A 142 0.70 11.62 2.20
N LEU A 143 1.69 11.60 1.30
CA LEU A 143 3.09 11.26 1.63
C LEU A 143 3.70 12.16 2.70
N ASN A 144 3.30 13.42 2.81
CA ASN A 144 3.80 14.33 3.84
C ASN A 144 3.33 13.90 5.24
N VAL A 145 2.09 13.45 5.37
CA VAL A 145 1.57 12.91 6.63
C VAL A 145 2.33 11.64 7.01
N LEU A 146 2.56 10.76 6.03
CA LEU A 146 3.31 9.52 6.26
C LEU A 146 4.76 9.79 6.69
N GLN A 147 5.42 10.84 6.16
CA GLN A 147 6.75 11.24 6.63
C GLN A 147 6.76 11.56 8.13
N LEU A 148 5.75 12.28 8.62
CA LEU A 148 5.63 12.62 10.05
C LEU A 148 5.28 11.40 10.89
N VAL A 149 4.37 10.55 10.43
CA VAL A 149 3.93 9.36 11.16
C VAL A 149 5.05 8.34 11.31
N PHE A 150 5.83 8.11 10.24
CA PHE A 150 6.90 7.10 10.22
C PHE A 150 8.30 7.67 10.50
N GLY A 151 8.47 8.98 10.55
CA GLY A 151 9.79 9.61 10.74
C GLY A 151 10.77 9.35 9.59
N LEU A 152 10.25 9.02 8.39
CA LEU A 152 11.05 8.68 7.22
C LEU A 152 11.21 9.88 6.29
N THR A 153 12.41 10.03 5.71
CA THR A 153 12.60 11.00 4.62
C THR A 153 11.76 10.62 3.40
N TYR A 154 11.40 11.61 2.59
CA TYR A 154 10.60 11.38 1.38
C TYR A 154 11.16 10.27 0.48
N THR A 155 12.48 10.24 0.30
CA THR A 155 13.16 9.24 -0.55
C THR A 155 13.00 7.84 0.03
N ASN A 156 13.32 7.66 1.32
CA ASN A 156 13.19 6.37 1.99
C ASN A 156 11.72 5.90 2.03
N LEU A 157 10.81 6.81 2.36
CA LEU A 157 9.37 6.52 2.37
C LEU A 157 8.89 6.05 1.00
N SER A 158 9.27 6.73 -0.08
CA SER A 158 8.86 6.36 -1.44
C SER A 158 9.45 5.02 -1.88
N VAL A 159 10.67 4.71 -1.46
CA VAL A 159 11.33 3.42 -1.74
C VAL A 159 10.63 2.30 -1.00
N TYR A 160 10.49 2.41 0.33
CA TYR A 160 9.86 1.37 1.14
C TYR A 160 8.37 1.19 0.87
N LEU A 161 7.65 2.26 0.51
CA LEU A 161 6.26 2.15 0.12
C LEU A 161 6.10 1.33 -1.17
N ARG A 162 6.88 1.64 -2.21
CA ARG A 162 6.85 0.86 -3.48
C ARG A 162 7.27 -0.58 -3.28
N PHE A 163 8.32 -0.80 -2.51
CA PHE A 163 8.78 -2.12 -2.14
C PHE A 163 7.72 -2.89 -1.36
N GLY A 164 7.17 -2.29 -0.32
CA GLY A 164 6.14 -2.91 0.51
C GLY A 164 4.86 -3.26 -0.26
N ILE A 165 4.40 -2.38 -1.17
CA ILE A 165 3.24 -2.67 -2.02
C ILE A 165 3.51 -3.89 -2.93
N ARG A 166 4.70 -3.97 -3.53
CA ARG A 166 5.07 -5.11 -4.38
C ARG A 166 5.10 -6.41 -3.60
N LEU A 167 5.79 -6.41 -2.45
CA LEU A 167 5.85 -7.58 -1.58
C LEU A 167 4.48 -8.00 -1.07
N PHE A 168 3.64 -7.03 -0.69
CA PHE A 168 2.28 -7.29 -0.23
C PHE A 168 1.46 -7.99 -1.31
N VAL A 169 1.50 -7.48 -2.54
CA VAL A 169 0.81 -8.12 -3.66
C VAL A 169 1.36 -9.51 -3.93
N GLU A 170 2.69 -9.68 -3.97
CA GLU A 170 3.33 -10.98 -4.24
C GLU A 170 3.01 -12.00 -3.15
N THR A 171 2.96 -11.57 -1.88
CA THR A 171 2.62 -12.43 -0.76
C THR A 171 1.16 -12.92 -0.80
N PHE A 172 0.23 -12.04 -1.19
CA PHE A 172 -1.21 -12.29 -1.02
C PHE A 172 -1.97 -12.56 -2.33
N CYS A 173 -1.39 -12.32 -3.51
CA CYS A 173 -2.10 -12.52 -4.79
C CYS A 173 -2.52 -13.98 -5.03
N HIS A 174 -1.80 -14.93 -4.44
CA HIS A 174 -2.07 -16.36 -4.54
C HIS A 174 -2.66 -16.96 -3.24
N ASP A 175 -2.83 -16.15 -2.20
CA ASP A 175 -3.41 -16.62 -0.94
C ASP A 175 -4.91 -16.90 -1.13
N PRO A 176 -5.38 -18.13 -0.83
CA PRO A 176 -6.80 -18.49 -0.98
C PRO A 176 -7.75 -17.58 -0.20
N LEU A 177 -7.31 -17.05 0.95
CA LEU A 177 -8.12 -16.17 1.79
C LEU A 177 -8.15 -14.72 1.28
N ALA A 178 -7.15 -14.30 0.50
CA ALA A 178 -7.05 -12.94 -0.03
C ALA A 178 -7.45 -12.85 -1.51
N SER A 179 -7.57 -13.98 -2.20
CA SER A 179 -7.89 -13.99 -3.64
C SER A 179 -9.36 -13.65 -3.88
N VAL A 180 -9.59 -12.75 -4.85
CA VAL A 180 -10.94 -12.48 -5.36
C VAL A 180 -11.34 -13.65 -6.25
N ARG A 181 -12.24 -14.49 -5.78
CA ARG A 181 -12.78 -15.66 -6.50
C ARG A 181 -14.28 -15.62 -6.48
N ILE A 182 -14.89 -16.27 -7.47
CA ILE A 182 -16.30 -16.63 -7.37
C ILE A 182 -16.40 -17.68 -6.27
N PRO A 183 -17.24 -17.48 -5.23
CA PRO A 183 -17.38 -18.44 -4.13
C PRO A 183 -17.86 -19.80 -4.66
N SER A 184 -17.55 -20.88 -3.93
CA SER A 184 -18.14 -22.19 -4.18
C SER A 184 -19.66 -22.18 -3.91
N ALA A 185 -20.39 -23.14 -4.46
CA ALA A 185 -21.84 -23.27 -4.22
C ALA A 185 -22.17 -23.29 -2.72
N GLU A 186 -21.45 -24.07 -1.94
CA GLU A 186 -21.62 -24.15 -0.46
C GLU A 186 -21.41 -22.80 0.23
N THR A 187 -20.42 -22.02 -0.25
CA THR A 187 -20.15 -20.69 0.29
C THR A 187 -21.25 -19.70 -0.08
N ILE A 188 -21.80 -19.84 -1.30
CA ILE A 188 -22.94 -19.03 -1.77
C ILE A 188 -24.18 -19.31 -0.91
N GLU A 189 -24.49 -20.58 -0.63
CA GLU A 189 -25.60 -20.97 0.25
C GLU A 189 -25.41 -20.37 1.65
N THR A 190 -24.21 -20.46 2.22
CA THR A 190 -23.90 -19.83 3.54
C THR A 190 -24.15 -18.31 3.52
N PHE A 191 -23.82 -17.66 2.42
CA PHE A 191 -24.06 -16.21 2.26
C PHE A 191 -25.54 -15.90 2.08
N GLN A 192 -26.28 -16.72 1.32
CA GLN A 192 -27.73 -16.59 1.17
C GLN A 192 -28.45 -16.71 2.52
N ASP A 193 -28.09 -17.70 3.35
CA ASP A 193 -28.63 -17.86 4.69
C ASP A 193 -28.35 -16.64 5.57
N ALA A 194 -27.12 -16.11 5.53
CA ALA A 194 -26.78 -14.91 6.27
C ALA A 194 -27.54 -13.66 5.77
N PHE A 195 -27.83 -13.59 4.47
CA PHE A 195 -28.67 -12.52 3.90
C PHE A 195 -30.14 -12.66 4.30
N ALA A 196 -30.69 -13.88 4.21
CA ALA A 196 -32.07 -14.16 4.56
C ALA A 196 -32.42 -13.80 6.01
N VAL A 197 -31.47 -14.04 6.94
CA VAL A 197 -31.63 -13.65 8.37
C VAL A 197 -31.77 -12.14 8.52
N ARG A 198 -31.05 -11.34 7.76
CA ARG A 198 -31.05 -9.87 7.86
C ARG A 198 -32.09 -9.20 6.96
N HIS A 199 -32.34 -9.80 5.82
CA HIS A 199 -33.20 -9.28 4.75
C HIS A 199 -34.09 -10.41 4.20
N PRO A 200 -35.18 -10.79 4.89
CA PRO A 200 -36.01 -11.92 4.49
C PRO A 200 -36.61 -11.84 3.08
N LEU A 201 -36.76 -10.62 2.54
CA LEU A 201 -37.25 -10.39 1.17
C LEU A 201 -36.16 -10.63 0.08
N LEU A 202 -34.91 -10.86 0.48
CA LEU A 202 -33.75 -11.07 -0.40
C LEU A 202 -33.10 -12.43 -0.13
N SER A 203 -33.92 -13.47 0.08
CA SER A 203 -33.47 -14.82 0.45
C SER A 203 -32.50 -15.44 -0.57
N ASP A 204 -32.65 -15.09 -1.84
CA ASP A 204 -31.81 -15.64 -2.91
C ASP A 204 -30.54 -14.79 -3.17
N CYS A 205 -30.38 -13.68 -2.44
CA CYS A 205 -29.20 -12.82 -2.57
C CYS A 205 -28.02 -13.37 -1.77
N TRP A 206 -26.86 -13.46 -2.39
CA TRP A 206 -25.61 -13.88 -1.75
C TRP A 206 -24.54 -12.78 -1.73
N ALA A 207 -24.73 -11.70 -2.49
CA ALA A 207 -23.83 -10.57 -2.53
C ALA A 207 -24.55 -9.27 -2.92
N THR A 208 -23.95 -8.15 -2.57
CA THR A 208 -24.35 -6.82 -3.04
C THR A 208 -23.27 -6.26 -3.95
N MET A 209 -23.68 -5.61 -5.03
CA MET A 209 -22.78 -4.92 -5.93
C MET A 209 -22.94 -3.42 -5.79
N ASP A 210 -21.85 -2.72 -5.44
CA ASP A 210 -21.82 -1.27 -5.37
C ASP A 210 -20.91 -0.68 -6.45
N GLY A 211 -21.33 0.45 -7.00
CA GLY A 211 -20.59 1.17 -8.03
C GLY A 211 -19.49 2.05 -7.42
N LEU A 212 -18.21 1.70 -7.61
CA LEU A 212 -17.10 2.55 -7.21
C LEU A 212 -16.87 3.67 -8.24
N LYS A 213 -17.16 4.92 -7.87
CA LYS A 213 -16.77 6.09 -8.66
C LYS A 213 -15.29 6.37 -8.46
N LEU A 214 -14.48 6.02 -9.46
CA LEU A 214 -13.07 6.42 -9.53
C LEU A 214 -12.99 7.78 -10.23
N TYR A 215 -12.71 8.84 -9.48
CA TYR A 215 -12.38 10.13 -10.07
C TYR A 215 -11.00 10.04 -10.71
N LEU A 216 -10.96 9.93 -12.03
CA LEU A 216 -9.72 10.05 -12.79
C LEU A 216 -9.35 11.54 -12.80
N GLN A 217 -8.16 11.87 -12.32
CA GLN A 217 -7.58 13.18 -12.59
C GLN A 217 -7.35 13.27 -14.11
N GLN A 218 -8.24 13.95 -14.81
CA GLN A 218 -7.99 14.34 -16.19
C GLN A 218 -6.73 15.23 -16.15
N SER A 219 -5.66 14.79 -16.82
CA SER A 219 -4.58 15.70 -17.14
C SER A 219 -5.19 16.80 -18.01
N GLY A 220 -5.38 17.98 -17.45
CA GLY A 220 -5.80 19.15 -18.23
C GLY A 220 -4.72 19.43 -19.27
N ASN A 221 -4.85 18.82 -20.42
CA ASN A 221 -4.26 19.27 -21.64
C ASN A 221 -5.29 20.24 -22.25
N CYS A 222 -5.17 21.49 -21.90
CA CYS A 222 -5.50 22.63 -22.75
C CYS A 222 -4.21 23.26 -23.22
#